data_0e3ab6ff40045315159a77838340016d
#
_entry.id   0e3ab6ff40045315159a77838340016d
#
_cell.length_a   1.000
_cell.length_b   1.000
_cell.length_c   1.000
_cell.angle_alpha   90.00
_cell.angle_beta   90.00
_cell.angle_gamma   90.00
#
_symmetry.space_group_name_H-M   'P 1'
#
loop_
_entity.id
_entity.type
_entity.pdbx_description
1 polymer ?
#
loop_
_entity_poly.entity_id
_entity_poly.type
_entity_poly.pdbx_seq_one_letter_code
_entity_poly.pdbx_strand_id
1 'polypeptide(L)'
;MTTGFEALNAGDTIDGPKFAVSGESIRLFCDASLDYNPLHLDDDYMKGNFGKTHFGGIIMHGMNNFGLISRMITDWAYPLGALHRRLETRWVKPVKPGDTIQPTGVVRSKQVSAKSRWVLIDVMVRDQAGDKVATGEAMVEFPLD
;
A
#
# COMPACT_ATOMS: atom_id res chain seq x y z
N MET A 1 -15.44 6.88 27.26
CA MET A 1 -14.12 6.58 26.66
C MET A 1 -13.99 7.46 25.43
N THR A 2 -12.96 8.30 25.35
CA THR A 2 -12.66 9.01 24.10
C THR A 2 -12.39 7.97 23.02
N THR A 3 -13.19 7.95 21.98
CA THR A 3 -12.95 7.07 20.83
C THR A 3 -11.59 7.41 20.21
N GLY A 4 -10.91 6.43 19.64
CA GLY A 4 -9.63 6.67 18.98
C GLY A 4 -9.68 7.81 17.93
N PHE A 5 -10.87 8.07 17.37
CA PHE A 5 -11.10 9.18 16.42
C PHE A 5 -10.83 10.55 17.03
N GLU A 6 -11.28 10.81 18.28
CA GLU A 6 -11.11 12.14 18.91
C GLU A 6 -9.64 12.49 19.14
N ALA A 7 -8.80 11.49 19.41
CA ALA A 7 -7.38 11.67 19.65
C ALA A 7 -6.56 11.92 18.37
N LEU A 8 -7.12 11.62 17.19
CA LEU A 8 -6.43 11.79 15.92
C LEU A 8 -6.33 13.25 15.49
N ASN A 9 -5.19 13.59 14.90
CA ASN A 9 -4.93 14.91 14.35
C ASN A 9 -4.39 14.81 12.90
N ALA A 10 -4.64 15.85 12.12
CA ALA A 10 -3.96 15.99 10.83
C ALA A 10 -2.43 16.06 11.08
N GLY A 11 -1.68 15.29 10.30
CA GLY A 11 -0.24 15.15 10.47
C GLY A 11 0.20 13.92 11.26
N ASP A 12 -0.70 13.23 11.96
CA ASP A 12 -0.38 11.97 12.61
C ASP A 12 0.11 10.94 11.57
N THR A 13 1.17 10.21 11.90
CA THR A 13 1.83 9.26 11.01
C THR A 13 1.47 7.83 11.35
N ILE A 14 1.44 7.00 10.33
CA ILE A 14 1.19 5.55 10.42
C ILE A 14 2.34 4.87 9.69
N ASP A 15 3.06 3.97 10.37
CA ASP A 15 4.14 3.21 9.78
C ASP A 15 3.76 1.74 9.65
N GLY A 16 3.86 1.22 8.44
CA GLY A 16 3.69 -0.20 8.18
C GLY A 16 5.01 -0.96 8.29
N PRO A 17 4.97 -2.29 8.28
CA PRO A 17 6.16 -3.12 8.34
C PRO A 17 6.97 -3.03 7.04
N LYS A 18 8.29 -3.17 7.17
CA LYS A 18 9.16 -3.36 6.02
C LYS A 18 8.90 -4.73 5.38
N PHE A 19 8.99 -4.78 4.07
CA PHE A 19 8.79 -5.98 3.28
C PHE A 19 9.98 -6.19 2.32
N ALA A 20 10.71 -7.28 2.53
CA ALA A 20 11.80 -7.68 1.65
C ALA A 20 11.23 -8.44 0.45
N VAL A 21 11.45 -7.91 -0.74
CA VAL A 21 10.93 -8.47 -1.99
C VAL A 21 11.92 -9.49 -2.53
N SER A 22 11.43 -10.68 -2.84
CA SER A 22 12.20 -11.76 -3.44
C SER A 22 11.45 -12.40 -4.61
N GLY A 23 12.15 -13.18 -5.45
CA GLY A 23 11.49 -13.97 -6.47
C GLY A 23 10.48 -14.95 -5.87
N GLU A 24 10.76 -15.50 -4.69
CA GLU A 24 9.82 -16.36 -3.96
C GLU A 24 8.58 -15.61 -3.51
N SER A 25 8.73 -14.42 -2.92
CA SER A 25 7.56 -13.60 -2.48
C SER A 25 6.69 -13.19 -3.66
N ILE A 26 7.28 -12.90 -4.82
CA ILE A 26 6.53 -12.60 -6.05
C ILE A 26 5.75 -13.84 -6.52
N ARG A 27 6.37 -15.02 -6.50
CA ARG A 27 5.70 -16.28 -6.88
C ARG A 27 4.54 -16.60 -5.94
N LEU A 28 4.72 -16.42 -4.63
CA LEU A 28 3.65 -16.60 -3.64
C LEU A 28 2.47 -15.65 -3.91
N PHE A 29 2.76 -14.42 -4.34
CA PHE A 29 1.69 -13.49 -4.71
C PHE A 29 0.98 -13.90 -6.01
N CYS A 30 1.70 -14.46 -6.98
CA CYS A 30 1.07 -15.07 -8.16
C CYS A 30 0.06 -16.14 -7.75
N ASP A 31 0.46 -17.04 -6.86
CA ASP A 31 -0.39 -18.14 -6.40
C ASP A 31 -1.60 -17.65 -5.60
N ALA A 32 -1.41 -16.62 -4.77
CA ALA A 32 -2.49 -16.03 -3.97
C ALA A 32 -3.49 -15.21 -4.81
N SER A 33 -3.01 -14.49 -5.83
CA SER A 33 -3.82 -13.61 -6.68
C SER A 33 -4.32 -14.28 -7.96
N LEU A 34 -3.74 -15.42 -8.34
CA LEU A 34 -3.91 -16.08 -9.64
C LEU A 34 -3.47 -15.21 -10.83
N ASP A 35 -2.63 -14.23 -10.59
CA ASP A 35 -2.04 -13.38 -11.61
C ASP A 35 -0.64 -13.90 -11.98
N TYR A 36 -0.59 -14.68 -13.04
CA TYR A 36 0.62 -15.29 -13.58
C TYR A 36 1.15 -14.54 -14.81
N ASN A 37 0.93 -13.24 -14.87
CA ASN A 37 1.46 -12.43 -15.97
C ASN A 37 3.00 -12.60 -16.05
N PRO A 38 3.56 -12.88 -17.23
CA PRO A 38 5.00 -13.08 -17.40
C PRO A 38 5.88 -11.89 -16.95
N LEU A 39 5.33 -10.70 -16.78
CA LEU A 39 6.01 -9.57 -16.13
C LEU A 39 6.61 -9.94 -14.76
N HIS A 40 6.01 -10.90 -14.07
CA HIS A 40 6.36 -11.28 -12.71
C HIS A 40 7.17 -12.57 -12.61
N LEU A 41 7.26 -13.34 -13.69
CA LEU A 41 7.79 -14.70 -13.64
C LEU A 41 8.88 -14.99 -14.67
N ASP A 42 8.96 -14.24 -15.76
CA ASP A 42 9.79 -14.56 -16.91
C ASP A 42 10.78 -13.45 -17.22
N ASP A 43 12.04 -13.64 -16.81
CA ASP A 43 13.11 -12.69 -17.06
C ASP A 43 13.42 -12.55 -18.57
N ASP A 44 13.25 -13.61 -19.37
CA ASP A 44 13.47 -13.54 -20.82
C ASP A 44 12.37 -12.69 -21.49
N TYR A 45 11.13 -12.84 -21.07
CA TYR A 45 10.06 -11.96 -21.47
C TYR A 45 10.36 -10.49 -21.13
N MET A 46 10.95 -10.24 -19.95
CA MET A 46 11.28 -8.91 -19.46
C MET A 46 12.49 -8.25 -20.12
N LYS A 47 13.22 -8.98 -20.97
CA LYS A 47 14.25 -8.39 -21.87
C LYS A 47 13.62 -7.61 -23.03
N GLY A 48 12.31 -7.81 -23.28
CA GLY A 48 11.56 -7.06 -24.29
C GLY A 48 11.37 -5.60 -23.91
N ASN A 49 10.89 -4.82 -24.88
CA ASN A 49 10.55 -3.41 -24.68
C ASN A 49 9.04 -3.26 -24.46
N PHE A 50 8.67 -2.52 -23.42
CA PHE A 50 7.29 -2.15 -23.09
C PHE A 50 7.08 -0.67 -23.43
N GLY A 51 6.82 -0.39 -24.70
CA GLY A 51 6.82 0.97 -25.21
C GLY A 51 8.22 1.59 -25.07
N LYS A 52 8.34 2.64 -24.27
CA LYS A 52 9.63 3.30 -23.98
C LYS A 52 10.30 2.76 -22.69
N THR A 53 9.68 1.80 -22.02
CA THR A 53 10.15 1.29 -20.73
C THR A 53 10.93 -0.01 -20.91
N HIS A 54 12.06 -0.10 -20.24
CA HIS A 54 12.86 -1.31 -20.13
C HIS A 54 13.06 -1.63 -18.63
N PHE A 55 12.49 -2.74 -18.17
CA PHE A 55 12.53 -3.11 -16.75
C PHE A 55 13.79 -3.88 -16.35
N GLY A 56 14.39 -4.63 -17.28
CA GLY A 56 15.63 -5.37 -17.06
C GLY A 56 15.49 -6.65 -16.24
N GLY A 57 14.29 -7.11 -15.97
CA GLY A 57 13.97 -8.32 -15.21
C GLY A 57 12.57 -8.29 -14.65
N ILE A 58 12.18 -9.38 -13.98
CA ILE A 58 10.84 -9.48 -13.36
C ILE A 58 10.59 -8.37 -12.34
N ILE A 59 9.34 -7.97 -12.21
CA ILE A 59 8.87 -6.95 -11.27
C ILE A 59 7.78 -7.51 -10.36
N MET A 60 7.68 -6.95 -9.16
CA MET A 60 6.61 -7.24 -8.21
C MET A 60 5.27 -6.70 -8.73
N HIS A 61 4.18 -7.40 -8.45
CA HIS A 61 2.83 -6.94 -8.74
C HIS A 61 2.56 -5.58 -8.08
N GLY A 62 1.99 -4.64 -8.84
CA GLY A 62 1.51 -3.39 -8.27
C GLY A 62 0.49 -3.63 -7.15
N MET A 63 -0.38 -4.63 -7.31
CA MET A 63 -1.35 -5.04 -6.32
C MET A 63 -0.74 -5.54 -5.01
N ASN A 64 0.52 -5.97 -4.98
CA ASN A 64 1.21 -6.28 -3.73
C ASN A 64 1.47 -5.01 -2.90
N ASN A 65 1.83 -3.88 -3.54
CA ASN A 65 1.86 -2.58 -2.86
C ASN A 65 0.50 -2.23 -2.25
N PHE A 66 -0.58 -2.44 -3.00
CA PHE A 66 -1.95 -2.22 -2.53
C PHE A 66 -2.25 -3.06 -1.28
N GLY A 67 -1.89 -4.34 -1.29
CA GLY A 67 -2.05 -5.26 -0.16
C GLY A 67 -1.25 -4.83 1.07
N LEU A 68 -0.01 -4.37 0.91
CA LEU A 68 0.83 -3.87 2.01
C LEU A 68 0.27 -2.60 2.64
N ILE A 69 -0.23 -1.67 1.82
CA ILE A 69 -0.92 -0.46 2.30
C ILE A 69 -2.19 -0.86 3.05
N SER A 70 -3.00 -1.75 2.49
CA SER A 70 -4.22 -2.22 3.13
C SER A 70 -3.95 -2.87 4.48
N ARG A 71 -2.91 -3.70 4.57
CA ARG A 71 -2.47 -4.30 5.83
C ARG A 71 -2.09 -3.23 6.86
N MET A 72 -1.26 -2.27 6.49
CA MET A 72 -0.85 -1.17 7.37
C MET A 72 -2.07 -0.43 7.94
N ILE A 73 -3.02 -0.06 7.06
CA ILE A 73 -4.24 0.65 7.46
C ILE A 73 -5.11 -0.23 8.37
N THR A 74 -5.28 -1.49 8.05
CA THR A 74 -6.11 -2.41 8.83
C THR A 74 -5.50 -2.69 10.21
N ASP A 75 -4.20 -2.93 10.28
CA ASP A 75 -3.49 -3.14 11.56
C ASP A 75 -3.62 -1.90 12.47
N TRP A 76 -3.58 -0.70 11.89
CA TRP A 76 -3.78 0.54 12.62
C TRP A 76 -5.25 0.79 13.02
N ALA A 77 -6.20 0.51 12.12
CA ALA A 77 -7.62 0.83 12.31
C ALA A 77 -8.34 -0.17 13.23
N TYR A 78 -7.95 -1.45 13.18
CA TYR A 78 -8.64 -2.52 13.92
C TYR A 78 -8.71 -2.28 15.45
N PRO A 79 -7.61 -1.91 16.14
CA PRO A 79 -7.67 -1.64 17.57
C PRO A 79 -8.55 -0.44 17.95
N LEU A 80 -8.83 0.43 16.98
CA LEU A 80 -9.67 1.61 17.16
C LEU A 80 -11.16 1.33 16.83
N GLY A 81 -11.48 0.08 16.45
CA GLY A 81 -12.83 -0.30 16.02
C GLY A 81 -13.22 0.29 14.67
N ALA A 82 -12.26 0.77 13.88
CA ALA A 82 -12.49 1.47 12.62
C ALA A 82 -12.38 0.52 11.42
N LEU A 83 -12.99 0.92 10.31
CA LEU A 83 -13.07 0.14 9.08
C LEU A 83 -12.37 0.85 7.92
N HIS A 84 -11.46 0.15 7.25
CA HIS A 84 -10.87 0.60 6.00
C HIS A 84 -11.91 0.49 4.88
N ARG A 85 -12.39 1.62 4.36
CA ARG A 85 -13.53 1.69 3.43
C ARG A 85 -13.13 1.91 1.99
N ARG A 86 -12.04 2.61 1.74
CA ARG A 86 -11.60 2.95 0.38
C ARG A 86 -10.08 3.08 0.33
N LEU A 87 -9.50 2.58 -0.75
CA LEU A 87 -8.09 2.75 -1.09
C LEU A 87 -7.96 3.00 -2.59
N GLU A 88 -7.28 4.07 -2.95
CA GLU A 88 -6.84 4.36 -4.31
C GLU A 88 -5.33 4.41 -4.33
N THR A 89 -4.71 3.79 -5.32
CA THR A 89 -3.25 3.78 -5.46
C THR A 89 -2.82 4.02 -6.89
N ARG A 90 -1.62 4.60 -7.00
CA ARG A 90 -0.88 4.75 -8.25
C ARG A 90 0.49 4.11 -8.08
N TRP A 91 0.89 3.27 -9.02
CA TRP A 91 2.24 2.72 -9.10
C TRP A 91 3.13 3.68 -9.89
N VAL A 92 4.23 4.11 -9.30
CA VAL A 92 5.09 5.16 -9.87
C VAL A 92 6.50 4.67 -10.22
N LYS A 93 6.93 3.57 -9.61
CA LYS A 93 8.23 2.94 -9.87
C LYS A 93 8.10 1.42 -9.72
N PRO A 94 8.68 0.62 -10.62
CA PRO A 94 8.68 -0.84 -10.46
C PRO A 94 9.50 -1.24 -9.23
N VAL A 95 9.04 -2.30 -8.56
CA VAL A 95 9.74 -2.96 -7.45
C VAL A 95 10.29 -4.29 -7.95
N LYS A 96 11.54 -4.57 -7.61
CA LYS A 96 12.27 -5.74 -8.11
C LYS A 96 12.68 -6.67 -6.97
N PRO A 97 12.98 -7.94 -7.27
CA PRO A 97 13.64 -8.81 -6.30
C PRO A 97 14.92 -8.16 -5.75
N GLY A 98 15.09 -8.19 -4.43
CA GLY A 98 16.19 -7.54 -3.72
C GLY A 98 15.82 -6.16 -3.13
N ASP A 99 14.73 -5.54 -3.56
CA ASP A 99 14.24 -4.31 -2.94
C ASP A 99 13.62 -4.61 -1.56
N THR A 100 13.70 -3.61 -0.69
CA THR A 100 12.94 -3.57 0.57
C THR A 100 12.05 -2.36 0.55
N ILE A 101 10.75 -2.57 0.72
CA ILE A 101 9.75 -1.51 0.66
C ILE A 101 9.03 -1.36 1.99
N GLN A 102 8.52 -0.16 2.25
CA GLN A 102 7.76 0.13 3.46
C GLN A 102 6.58 1.07 3.15
N PRO A 103 5.34 0.68 3.49
CA PRO A 103 4.19 1.56 3.44
C PRO A 103 4.20 2.51 4.63
N THR A 104 3.81 3.76 4.38
CA THR A 104 3.58 4.79 5.40
C THR A 104 2.32 5.56 5.09
N GLY A 105 1.71 6.14 6.10
CA GLY A 105 0.53 6.99 5.97
C GLY A 105 0.63 8.25 6.80
N VAL A 106 -0.08 9.29 6.37
CA VAL A 106 -0.24 10.54 7.13
C VAL A 106 -1.72 10.90 7.13
N VAL A 107 -2.29 11.09 8.31
CA VAL A 107 -3.66 11.59 8.45
C VAL A 107 -3.74 12.99 7.84
N ARG A 108 -4.51 13.13 6.77
CA ARG A 108 -4.68 14.42 6.08
C ARG A 108 -5.79 15.25 6.67
N SER A 109 -6.92 14.61 6.96
CA SER A 109 -8.10 15.31 7.47
C SER A 109 -9.04 14.40 8.24
N LYS A 110 -9.81 15.00 9.13
CA LYS A 110 -10.93 14.37 9.84
C LYS A 110 -12.24 14.94 9.30
N GLN A 111 -13.23 14.08 9.13
CA GLN A 111 -14.55 14.45 8.63
C GLN A 111 -15.62 13.91 9.57
N VAL A 112 -16.61 14.72 9.88
CA VAL A 112 -17.74 14.34 10.73
C VAL A 112 -19.05 14.77 10.06
N SER A 113 -20.01 13.86 10.06
CA SER A 113 -21.38 14.11 9.67
C SER A 113 -22.34 13.56 10.72
N ALA A 114 -23.63 13.83 10.57
CA ALA A 114 -24.65 13.27 11.48
C ALA A 114 -24.73 11.72 11.44
N LYS A 115 -24.19 11.09 10.38
CA LYS A 115 -24.34 9.64 10.14
C LYS A 115 -23.03 8.87 10.13
N SER A 116 -21.89 9.56 10.05
CA SER A 116 -20.59 8.92 9.99
C SER A 116 -19.46 9.88 10.33
N ARG A 117 -18.32 9.32 10.70
CA ARG A 117 -17.06 10.05 10.88
C ARG A 117 -15.92 9.23 10.30
N TRP A 118 -15.02 9.89 9.59
CA TRP A 118 -13.92 9.23 8.90
C TRP A 118 -12.67 10.10 8.82
N VAL A 119 -11.55 9.48 8.51
CA VAL A 119 -10.30 10.16 8.18
C VAL A 119 -9.90 9.85 6.76
N LEU A 120 -9.25 10.81 6.12
CA LEU A 120 -8.51 10.64 4.88
C LEU A 120 -7.02 10.56 5.21
N ILE A 121 -6.34 9.59 4.63
CA ILE A 121 -4.93 9.28 4.88
C ILE A 121 -4.21 9.29 3.54
N ASP A 122 -3.19 10.14 3.44
CA ASP A 122 -2.24 10.06 2.32
C ASP A 122 -1.31 8.88 2.57
N VAL A 123 -1.26 7.95 1.63
CA VAL A 123 -0.46 6.74 1.75
C VAL A 123 0.66 6.71 0.72
N MET A 124 1.76 6.08 1.08
CA MET A 124 2.94 6.00 0.24
C MET A 124 3.71 4.73 0.55
N VAL A 125 4.33 4.14 -0.46
CA VAL A 125 5.32 3.09 -0.30
C VAL A 125 6.65 3.61 -0.81
N ARG A 126 7.71 3.43 -0.04
CA ARG A 126 9.09 3.80 -0.40
C ARG A 126 9.96 2.55 -0.43
N ASP A 127 10.95 2.57 -1.32
CA ASP A 127 12.02 1.57 -1.34
C ASP A 127 13.16 1.92 -0.37
N GLN A 128 14.19 1.08 -0.33
CA GLN A 128 15.36 1.25 0.54
C GLN A 128 16.18 2.51 0.25
N ALA A 129 16.06 3.08 -0.95
CA ALA A 129 16.70 4.33 -1.32
C ALA A 129 15.87 5.57 -0.93
N GLY A 130 14.65 5.36 -0.41
CA GLY A 130 13.70 6.41 -0.10
C GLY A 130 12.85 6.88 -1.28
N ASP A 131 12.98 6.23 -2.44
CA ASP A 131 12.19 6.56 -3.62
C ASP A 131 10.74 6.08 -3.45
N LYS A 132 9.81 6.88 -3.96
CA LYS A 132 8.39 6.50 -4.01
C LYS A 132 8.18 5.40 -5.05
N VAL A 133 7.61 4.29 -4.64
CA VAL A 133 7.21 3.20 -5.55
C VAL A 133 5.70 3.15 -5.77
N ALA A 134 4.92 3.58 -4.77
CA ALA A 134 3.48 3.75 -4.87
C ALA A 134 3.00 4.93 -4.04
N THR A 135 1.92 5.57 -4.46
CA THR A 135 1.25 6.65 -3.72
C THR A 135 -0.25 6.44 -3.77
N GLY A 136 -0.99 7.04 -2.85
CA GLY A 136 -2.43 6.94 -2.87
C GLY A 136 -3.12 7.63 -1.71
N GLU A 137 -4.41 7.31 -1.58
CA GLU A 137 -5.29 7.83 -0.54
C GLU A 137 -6.12 6.68 0.04
N ALA A 138 -6.19 6.62 1.35
CA ALA A 138 -7.09 5.72 2.07
C ALA A 138 -8.17 6.50 2.82
N MET A 139 -9.34 5.87 2.99
CA MET A 139 -10.43 6.38 3.83
C MET A 139 -10.75 5.33 4.89
N VAL A 140 -10.76 5.76 6.14
CA VAL A 140 -11.08 4.91 7.30
C VAL A 140 -12.25 5.53 8.04
N GLU A 141 -13.30 4.74 8.21
CA GLU A 141 -14.53 5.11 8.92
C GLU A 141 -14.49 4.62 10.36
N PHE A 142 -14.85 5.48 11.29
CA PHE A 142 -14.89 5.20 12.71
C PHE A 142 -16.33 4.98 13.19
N PRO A 143 -16.55 4.16 14.24
CA PRO A 143 -17.87 4.01 14.81
C PRO A 143 -18.38 5.34 15.36
N LEU A 144 -19.67 5.56 15.25
CA LEU A 144 -20.36 6.60 16.04
C LEU A 144 -20.51 6.06 17.47
N ASP A 145 -20.40 6.97 18.45
CA ASP A 145 -20.62 6.62 19.86
C ASP A 145 -22.05 6.23 20.14
#